data_cbd75d8e4d439fc1b03680ca59e86b47
#
_entry.id   cbd75d8e4d439fc1b03680ca59e86b47
#
_cell.length_a   1.000
_cell.length_b   1.000
_cell.length_c   1.000
_cell.angle_alpha   90.00
_cell.angle_beta   90.00
_cell.angle_gamma   90.00
#
_symmetry.space_group_name_H-M   'P 1'
#
loop_
_entity.id
_entity.type
_entity.pdbx_description
1 polymer ?
#
loop_
_entity_poly.entity_id
_entity_poly.type
_entity_poly.pdbx_seq_one_letter_code
_entity_poly.pdbx_strand_id
1 'polypeptide(L)'
;MEYSQAEILQTVAMTEMEHLDVRTVTLGLSLRDCAAETIGRTAERAVEKIHRFADRLVQTVDTIGDEFGIRVANKRIAITPVSMITEGAGGDPVELARAIDEVAASVGVDFIGGYSALVHKGATDSEREFLSSIPEALSVTKRLCSSVNVATTRAGINMDAVRQVGIIIKEAAERTSSEGGIACAKFVCFANSVEDNPFMAGAFHGVGEPEAVINVGVSGPGVVNYAVRHAGPDLPLQELAEIIKKLSFKLSRAGELVGREAARRLGIPFGIIDLSLAPTPVPGDSVANIIEAMGFERAGTHGTTAALALLTDAVKKGGAMASGSVGGMSGAFIPVSEDAGMIAAAQLGALSLDKLEAWTSVCSVGIDMVAVPGSTSAETISAIIADEMAIGVMNNKTTAVRIIPVPGREVGELVEFGGLLGSAPIMAVNQFSSAGFIRRGGRIPAPIHSLRN
;
A
#
# COMPACT_ATOMS: atom_id res chain seq x y z
N MET A 1 4.81 -12.92 -35.28
CA MET A 1 5.91 -12.19 -34.59
C MET A 1 6.89 -13.27 -34.17
N GLU A 2 8.09 -13.28 -34.70
CA GLU A 2 9.14 -14.19 -34.23
C GLU A 2 9.92 -13.47 -33.15
N TYR A 3 10.00 -14.07 -31.96
CA TYR A 3 10.82 -13.57 -30.88
C TYR A 3 12.28 -13.89 -31.15
N SER A 4 13.18 -12.94 -30.96
CA SER A 4 14.62 -13.19 -31.05
C SER A 4 15.07 -14.07 -29.86
N GLN A 5 16.15 -14.83 -30.07
CA GLN A 5 16.74 -15.64 -28.99
C GLN A 5 17.10 -14.78 -27.76
N ALA A 6 17.55 -13.54 -27.99
CA ALA A 6 17.86 -12.60 -26.91
C ALA A 6 16.60 -12.20 -26.07
N GLU A 7 15.45 -12.01 -26.71
CA GLU A 7 14.19 -11.70 -26.01
C GLU A 7 13.67 -12.89 -25.21
N ILE A 8 13.83 -14.12 -25.73
CA ILE A 8 13.47 -15.33 -25.01
C ILE A 8 14.37 -15.50 -23.78
N LEU A 9 15.69 -15.38 -23.92
CA LEU A 9 16.64 -15.45 -22.82
C LEU A 9 16.40 -14.36 -21.77
N GLN A 10 16.08 -13.14 -22.20
CA GLN A 10 15.75 -12.07 -21.30
C GLN A 10 14.48 -12.36 -20.48
N THR A 11 13.44 -12.92 -21.09
CA THR A 11 12.20 -13.30 -20.39
C THR A 11 12.48 -14.38 -19.33
N VAL A 12 13.27 -15.41 -19.69
CA VAL A 12 13.68 -16.45 -18.73
C VAL A 12 14.49 -15.86 -17.58
N ALA A 13 15.44 -14.97 -17.88
CA ALA A 13 16.22 -14.28 -16.83
C ALA A 13 15.34 -13.47 -15.88
N MET A 14 14.36 -12.73 -16.41
CA MET A 14 13.42 -11.93 -15.61
C MET A 14 12.60 -12.79 -14.63
N THR A 15 12.17 -13.98 -15.04
CA THR A 15 11.35 -14.85 -14.19
C THR A 15 12.16 -15.66 -13.19
N GLU A 16 13.28 -16.24 -13.63
CA GLU A 16 14.05 -17.20 -12.82
C GLU A 16 15.17 -16.57 -11.99
N MET A 17 15.76 -15.47 -12.47
CA MET A 17 16.96 -14.88 -11.84
C MET A 17 16.72 -13.48 -11.26
N GLU A 18 15.79 -12.72 -11.80
CA GLU A 18 15.60 -11.30 -11.50
C GLU A 18 14.32 -11.01 -10.69
N HIS A 19 13.64 -12.05 -10.20
CA HIS A 19 12.47 -11.96 -9.32
C HIS A 19 11.28 -11.17 -9.90
N LEU A 20 10.99 -11.37 -11.21
CA LEU A 20 9.69 -10.92 -11.74
C LEU A 20 8.58 -11.67 -11.02
N ASP A 21 7.73 -10.96 -10.33
CA ASP A 21 6.51 -11.51 -9.77
C ASP A 21 5.27 -10.65 -10.11
N VAL A 22 4.14 -11.32 -10.22
CA VAL A 22 2.85 -10.66 -10.07
C VAL A 22 2.59 -10.60 -8.57
N ARG A 23 2.73 -9.41 -8.00
CA ARG A 23 2.65 -9.22 -6.57
C ARG A 23 1.28 -9.60 -6.02
N THR A 24 0.23 -9.28 -6.76
CA THR A 24 -1.13 -9.62 -6.36
C THR A 24 -2.09 -9.66 -7.53
N VAL A 25 -3.05 -10.60 -7.44
CA VAL A 25 -4.33 -10.53 -8.14
C VAL A 25 -5.39 -10.22 -7.09
N THR A 26 -6.08 -9.09 -7.25
CA THR A 26 -7.03 -8.56 -6.27
C THR A 26 -8.43 -8.52 -6.86
N LEU A 27 -9.38 -9.18 -6.20
CA LEU A 27 -10.80 -9.04 -6.48
C LEU A 27 -11.33 -7.79 -5.77
N GLY A 28 -11.71 -6.77 -6.53
CA GLY A 28 -12.53 -5.67 -6.04
C GLY A 28 -13.99 -6.10 -6.01
N LEU A 29 -14.70 -5.89 -4.90
CA LEU A 29 -16.07 -6.35 -4.72
C LEU A 29 -16.94 -5.31 -4.00
N SER A 30 -18.02 -4.88 -4.65
CA SER A 30 -19.02 -4.03 -4.04
C SER A 30 -19.86 -4.80 -3.03
N LEU A 31 -19.95 -4.30 -1.79
CA LEU A 31 -20.83 -4.84 -0.75
C LEU A 31 -22.01 -3.88 -0.43
N ARG A 32 -22.27 -2.90 -1.28
CA ARG A 32 -23.29 -1.87 -1.02
C ARG A 32 -24.70 -2.45 -0.86
N ASP A 33 -25.02 -3.51 -1.56
CA ASP A 33 -26.29 -4.25 -1.47
C ASP A 33 -26.39 -5.17 -0.23
N CYS A 34 -25.28 -5.31 0.51
CA CYS A 34 -25.26 -6.09 1.75
C CYS A 34 -25.72 -5.29 2.97
N ALA A 35 -25.77 -3.96 2.88
CA ALA A 35 -26.24 -3.10 3.96
C ALA A 35 -27.61 -3.56 4.51
N ALA A 36 -27.74 -3.57 5.84
CA ALA A 36 -28.93 -3.99 6.55
C ALA A 36 -29.11 -3.22 7.85
N GLU A 37 -30.24 -3.42 8.55
CA GLU A 37 -30.58 -2.73 9.80
C GLU A 37 -29.70 -3.12 10.98
N THR A 38 -29.02 -4.28 10.88
CA THR A 38 -28.12 -4.77 11.92
C THR A 38 -26.79 -5.24 11.34
N ILE A 39 -25.71 -5.10 12.14
CA ILE A 39 -24.36 -5.57 11.79
C ILE A 39 -24.36 -7.07 11.48
N GLY A 40 -25.04 -7.90 12.29
CA GLY A 40 -25.13 -9.35 12.04
C GLY A 40 -25.74 -9.68 10.68
N ARG A 41 -26.82 -8.97 10.28
CA ARG A 41 -27.46 -9.22 8.98
C ARG A 41 -26.60 -8.71 7.82
N THR A 42 -25.90 -7.59 8.01
CA THR A 42 -24.90 -7.10 7.03
C THR A 42 -23.77 -8.12 6.87
N ALA A 43 -23.28 -8.70 7.97
CA ALA A 43 -22.24 -9.72 7.95
C ALA A 43 -22.66 -10.98 7.18
N GLU A 44 -23.87 -11.52 7.46
CA GLU A 44 -24.40 -12.69 6.73
C GLU A 44 -24.41 -12.47 5.20
N ARG A 45 -24.95 -11.32 4.76
CA ARG A 45 -25.02 -10.97 3.33
C ARG A 45 -23.62 -10.75 2.72
N ALA A 46 -22.72 -10.12 3.46
CA ALA A 46 -21.35 -9.90 3.00
C ALA A 46 -20.58 -11.20 2.83
N VAL A 47 -20.69 -12.12 3.78
CA VAL A 47 -20.09 -13.46 3.73
C VAL A 47 -20.61 -14.25 2.53
N GLU A 48 -21.93 -14.29 2.34
CA GLU A 48 -22.55 -14.98 1.20
C GLU A 48 -22.05 -14.40 -0.14
N LYS A 49 -21.98 -13.07 -0.24
CA LYS A 49 -21.52 -12.42 -1.46
C LYS A 49 -20.04 -12.67 -1.73
N ILE A 50 -19.19 -12.60 -0.72
CA ILE A 50 -17.75 -12.89 -0.86
C ILE A 50 -17.54 -14.32 -1.36
N HIS A 51 -18.20 -15.33 -0.76
CA HIS A 51 -18.16 -16.71 -1.25
C HIS A 51 -18.55 -16.82 -2.72
N ARG A 52 -19.66 -16.22 -3.11
CA ARG A 52 -20.16 -16.27 -4.49
C ARG A 52 -19.14 -15.80 -5.52
N PHE A 53 -18.33 -14.80 -5.21
CA PHE A 53 -17.36 -14.21 -6.13
C PHE A 53 -15.94 -14.73 -5.96
N ALA A 54 -15.53 -15.15 -4.76
CA ALA A 54 -14.15 -15.44 -4.42
C ALA A 54 -13.79 -16.93 -4.27
N ASP A 55 -14.76 -17.85 -4.17
CA ASP A 55 -14.48 -19.28 -3.94
C ASP A 55 -13.50 -19.90 -4.95
N ARG A 56 -13.49 -19.39 -6.19
CA ARG A 56 -12.62 -19.88 -7.26
C ARG A 56 -11.38 -19.01 -7.48
N LEU A 57 -11.24 -17.90 -6.78
CA LEU A 57 -10.19 -16.91 -7.03
C LEU A 57 -8.80 -17.52 -6.88
N VAL A 58 -8.50 -18.08 -5.73
CA VAL A 58 -7.17 -18.62 -5.39
C VAL A 58 -6.78 -19.72 -6.35
N GLN A 59 -7.61 -20.74 -6.50
CA GLN A 59 -7.32 -21.87 -7.40
C GLN A 59 -7.12 -21.43 -8.85
N THR A 60 -7.96 -20.49 -9.34
CA THR A 60 -7.84 -19.99 -10.71
C THR A 60 -6.51 -19.26 -10.93
N VAL A 61 -6.14 -18.41 -9.98
CA VAL A 61 -4.90 -17.62 -10.06
C VAL A 61 -3.65 -18.51 -9.95
N ASP A 62 -3.65 -19.48 -9.06
CA ASP A 62 -2.54 -20.45 -8.92
C ASP A 62 -2.37 -21.26 -10.22
N THR A 63 -3.46 -21.76 -10.78
CA THR A 63 -3.43 -22.49 -12.07
C THR A 63 -2.84 -21.63 -13.20
N ILE A 64 -3.19 -20.33 -13.27
CA ILE A 64 -2.64 -19.41 -14.26
C ILE A 64 -1.13 -19.20 -14.03
N GLY A 65 -0.73 -19.05 -12.77
CA GLY A 65 0.67 -18.93 -12.40
C GLY A 65 1.51 -20.11 -12.88
N ASP A 66 1.02 -21.32 -12.61
CA ASP A 66 1.66 -22.58 -13.04
C ASP A 66 1.72 -22.70 -14.57
N GLU A 67 0.62 -22.40 -15.28
CA GLU A 67 0.56 -22.49 -16.74
C GLU A 67 1.48 -21.49 -17.43
N PHE A 68 1.64 -20.29 -16.89
CA PHE A 68 2.45 -19.24 -17.50
C PHE A 68 3.89 -19.20 -16.97
N GLY A 69 4.21 -19.98 -15.94
CA GLY A 69 5.49 -19.91 -15.25
C GLY A 69 5.74 -18.56 -14.57
N ILE A 70 4.67 -17.84 -14.19
CA ILE A 70 4.74 -16.53 -13.53
C ILE A 70 4.17 -16.65 -12.11
N ARG A 71 5.01 -16.47 -11.11
CA ARG A 71 4.57 -16.52 -9.71
C ARG A 71 3.60 -15.39 -9.40
N VAL A 72 2.46 -15.72 -8.78
CA VAL A 72 1.56 -14.74 -8.16
C VAL A 72 1.71 -14.82 -6.64
N ALA A 73 2.30 -13.80 -6.05
CA ALA A 73 2.70 -13.83 -4.64
C ALA A 73 1.50 -13.78 -3.68
N ASN A 74 0.47 -12.98 -3.98
CA ASN A 74 -0.71 -12.82 -3.12
C ASN A 74 -2.01 -12.86 -3.94
N LYS A 75 -3.06 -13.37 -3.33
CA LYS A 75 -4.44 -13.24 -3.77
C LYS A 75 -5.20 -12.46 -2.73
N ARG A 76 -5.88 -11.39 -3.13
CA ARG A 76 -6.50 -10.43 -2.21
C ARG A 76 -7.93 -10.11 -2.60
N ILE A 77 -8.68 -9.58 -1.64
CA ILE A 77 -10.00 -8.98 -1.86
C ILE A 77 -9.95 -7.53 -1.36
N ALA A 78 -10.55 -6.61 -2.11
CA ALA A 78 -10.82 -5.25 -1.69
C ALA A 78 -12.34 -5.03 -1.73
N ILE A 79 -12.95 -4.63 -0.60
CA ILE A 79 -14.40 -4.45 -0.49
C ILE A 79 -14.77 -2.98 -0.35
N THR A 80 -16.04 -2.66 -0.54
CA THR A 80 -16.60 -1.33 -0.23
C THR A 80 -16.19 -0.90 1.17
N PRO A 81 -15.81 0.37 1.39
CA PRO A 81 -15.52 0.88 2.72
C PRO A 81 -16.63 0.53 3.70
N VAL A 82 -16.27 -0.26 4.75
CA VAL A 82 -17.25 -0.84 5.69
C VAL A 82 -18.06 0.24 6.38
N SER A 83 -17.49 1.41 6.67
CA SER A 83 -18.24 2.53 7.26
C SER A 83 -19.50 2.91 6.47
N MET A 84 -19.49 2.70 5.13
CA MET A 84 -20.63 3.03 4.27
C MET A 84 -21.77 2.00 4.33
N ILE A 85 -21.46 0.75 4.62
CA ILE A 85 -22.47 -0.33 4.68
C ILE A 85 -22.96 -0.59 6.10
N THR A 86 -22.34 0.05 7.09
CA THR A 86 -22.72 -0.02 8.50
C THR A 86 -23.43 1.26 8.98
N GLU A 87 -23.58 2.27 8.12
CA GLU A 87 -24.25 3.52 8.46
C GLU A 87 -25.68 3.26 8.92
N GLY A 88 -25.96 3.60 10.20
CA GLY A 88 -27.26 3.37 10.82
C GLY A 88 -27.58 1.92 11.20
N ALA A 89 -26.67 0.97 11.00
CA ALA A 89 -26.85 -0.42 11.44
C ALA A 89 -26.62 -0.53 12.96
N GLY A 90 -27.53 -1.18 13.67
CA GLY A 90 -27.33 -1.50 15.09
C GLY A 90 -26.41 -2.70 15.28
N GLY A 91 -25.55 -2.65 16.31
CA GLY A 91 -24.63 -3.74 16.67
C GLY A 91 -23.17 -3.28 16.68
N ASP A 92 -22.26 -4.18 17.01
CA ASP A 92 -20.82 -3.92 17.12
C ASP A 92 -20.13 -4.12 15.75
N PRO A 93 -19.47 -3.10 15.16
CA PRO A 93 -18.72 -3.25 13.92
C PRO A 93 -17.62 -4.33 13.96
N VAL A 94 -17.09 -4.68 15.14
CA VAL A 94 -16.08 -5.73 15.30
C VAL A 94 -16.64 -7.12 14.94
N GLU A 95 -17.94 -7.36 15.12
CA GLU A 95 -18.57 -8.62 14.67
C GLU A 95 -18.47 -8.79 13.14
N LEU A 96 -18.72 -7.72 12.40
CA LEU A 96 -18.54 -7.72 10.94
C LEU A 96 -17.06 -7.92 10.56
N ALA A 97 -16.13 -7.30 11.29
CA ALA A 97 -14.69 -7.49 11.06
C ALA A 97 -14.29 -8.97 11.19
N ARG A 98 -14.77 -9.66 12.23
CA ARG A 98 -14.53 -11.11 12.43
C ARG A 98 -15.10 -11.93 11.29
N ALA A 99 -16.35 -11.69 10.90
CA ALA A 99 -17.02 -12.41 9.82
C ALA A 99 -16.28 -12.24 8.47
N ILE A 100 -15.80 -11.02 8.19
CA ILE A 100 -14.99 -10.72 6.98
C ILE A 100 -13.64 -11.45 7.03
N ASP A 101 -12.96 -11.48 8.17
CA ASP A 101 -11.68 -12.19 8.33
C ASP A 101 -11.84 -13.71 8.19
N GLU A 102 -12.91 -14.27 8.77
CA GLU A 102 -13.24 -15.69 8.68
C GLU A 102 -13.55 -16.13 7.24
N VAL A 103 -14.36 -15.35 6.51
CA VAL A 103 -14.64 -15.66 5.11
C VAL A 103 -13.39 -15.51 4.24
N ALA A 104 -12.53 -14.52 4.49
CA ALA A 104 -11.25 -14.41 3.81
C ALA A 104 -10.35 -15.64 4.03
N ALA A 105 -10.36 -16.18 5.25
CA ALA A 105 -9.67 -17.42 5.56
C ALA A 105 -10.28 -18.63 4.83
N SER A 106 -11.60 -18.73 4.75
CA SER A 106 -12.30 -19.85 4.11
C SER A 106 -12.09 -19.91 2.60
N VAL A 107 -12.06 -18.74 1.91
CA VAL A 107 -11.77 -18.66 0.47
C VAL A 107 -10.26 -18.68 0.16
N GLY A 108 -9.41 -18.68 1.19
CA GLY A 108 -7.95 -18.86 1.08
C GLY A 108 -7.17 -17.64 0.62
N VAL A 109 -7.74 -16.43 0.65
CA VAL A 109 -7.00 -15.21 0.27
C VAL A 109 -6.04 -14.77 1.37
N ASP A 110 -4.95 -14.10 0.97
CA ASP A 110 -3.92 -13.65 1.91
C ASP A 110 -4.38 -12.46 2.76
N PHE A 111 -5.07 -11.50 2.13
CA PHE A 111 -5.58 -10.30 2.78
C PHE A 111 -6.95 -9.89 2.21
N ILE A 112 -7.73 -9.21 3.05
CA ILE A 112 -8.97 -8.53 2.68
C ILE A 112 -8.95 -7.10 3.20
N GLY A 113 -8.98 -6.12 2.29
CA GLY A 113 -9.01 -4.69 2.60
C GLY A 113 -10.42 -4.12 2.46
N GLY A 114 -10.67 -3.01 3.16
CA GLY A 114 -11.94 -2.29 3.09
C GLY A 114 -12.64 -2.10 4.44
N TYR A 115 -12.04 -2.54 5.56
CA TYR A 115 -12.49 -2.08 6.86
C TYR A 115 -12.10 -0.61 7.06
N SER A 116 -12.72 0.27 6.27
CA SER A 116 -12.22 1.61 5.94
C SER A 116 -13.29 2.68 6.09
N ALA A 117 -12.82 3.94 6.26
CA ALA A 117 -13.66 5.13 6.31
C ALA A 117 -13.08 6.29 5.47
N LEU A 118 -13.94 7.09 4.83
CA LEU A 118 -13.57 8.23 3.99
C LEU A 118 -14.01 9.53 4.65
N VAL A 119 -13.22 10.02 5.61
CA VAL A 119 -13.60 11.13 6.52
C VAL A 119 -12.86 12.44 6.21
N HIS A 120 -12.38 12.64 5.00
CA HIS A 120 -11.58 13.81 4.60
C HIS A 120 -12.33 15.15 4.68
N LYS A 121 -13.65 15.17 4.73
CA LYS A 121 -14.46 16.39 4.96
C LYS A 121 -15.09 16.48 6.34
N GLY A 122 -15.20 15.39 7.03
CA GLY A 122 -15.84 15.24 8.32
C GLY A 122 -16.27 13.80 8.51
N ALA A 123 -16.75 13.46 9.68
CA ALA A 123 -17.26 12.14 10.01
C ALA A 123 -18.67 12.26 10.61
N THR A 124 -19.57 11.34 10.24
CA THR A 124 -20.87 11.15 10.89
C THR A 124 -20.66 10.57 12.28
N ASP A 125 -21.71 10.49 13.10
CA ASP A 125 -21.61 9.84 14.41
C ASP A 125 -21.32 8.35 14.26
N SER A 126 -21.95 7.69 13.30
CA SER A 126 -21.70 6.28 12.95
C SER A 126 -20.26 6.05 12.49
N GLU A 127 -19.70 6.94 11.65
CA GLU A 127 -18.29 6.83 11.24
C GLU A 127 -17.33 7.06 12.41
N ARG A 128 -17.65 7.93 13.37
CA ARG A 128 -16.84 8.09 14.61
C ARG A 128 -16.82 6.82 15.46
N GLU A 129 -17.97 6.17 15.60
CA GLU A 129 -18.08 4.89 16.27
C GLU A 129 -17.29 3.81 15.55
N PHE A 130 -17.46 3.72 14.23
CA PHE A 130 -16.68 2.82 13.37
C PHE A 130 -15.18 3.03 13.53
N LEU A 131 -14.69 4.27 13.46
CA LEU A 131 -13.26 4.57 13.65
C LEU A 131 -12.74 4.07 15.00
N SER A 132 -13.54 4.19 16.05
CA SER A 132 -13.17 3.71 17.39
C SER A 132 -13.09 2.18 17.49
N SER A 133 -13.73 1.45 16.60
CA SER A 133 -13.67 -0.02 16.54
C SER A 133 -12.40 -0.57 15.88
N ILE A 134 -11.69 0.24 15.08
CA ILE A 134 -10.54 -0.21 14.27
C ILE A 134 -9.43 -0.88 15.11
N PRO A 135 -8.98 -0.34 16.26
CA PRO A 135 -7.93 -0.97 17.05
C PRO A 135 -8.29 -2.39 17.49
N GLU A 136 -9.52 -2.59 17.95
CA GLU A 136 -9.99 -3.93 18.33
C GLU A 136 -10.13 -4.84 17.12
N ALA A 137 -10.80 -4.39 16.06
CA ALA A 137 -10.99 -5.17 14.84
C ALA A 137 -9.65 -5.71 14.31
N LEU A 138 -8.62 -4.88 14.23
CA LEU A 138 -7.30 -5.29 13.75
C LEU A 138 -6.53 -6.18 14.73
N SER A 139 -6.79 -6.08 16.03
CA SER A 139 -6.14 -6.93 17.04
C SER A 139 -6.70 -8.35 17.08
N VAL A 140 -7.98 -8.54 16.71
CA VAL A 140 -8.66 -9.85 16.78
C VAL A 140 -8.77 -10.56 15.42
N THR A 141 -8.28 -9.96 14.35
CA THR A 141 -8.32 -10.49 12.99
C THR A 141 -6.90 -10.70 12.45
N LYS A 142 -6.75 -11.55 11.44
CA LYS A 142 -5.43 -11.89 10.86
C LYS A 142 -5.24 -11.33 9.45
N ARG A 143 -6.26 -11.41 8.60
CA ARG A 143 -6.24 -11.03 7.18
C ARG A 143 -6.88 -9.69 6.90
N LEU A 144 -7.74 -9.24 7.81
CA LEU A 144 -8.45 -7.98 7.67
C LEU A 144 -7.48 -6.81 7.70
N CYS A 145 -7.63 -5.91 6.72
CA CYS A 145 -6.87 -4.67 6.62
C CYS A 145 -7.80 -3.47 6.63
N SER A 146 -7.30 -2.35 7.15
CA SER A 146 -8.07 -1.13 7.35
C SER A 146 -7.36 0.09 6.80
N SER A 147 -8.15 1.10 6.40
CA SER A 147 -7.63 2.41 6.04
C SER A 147 -8.59 3.53 6.39
N VAL A 148 -8.02 4.72 6.60
CA VAL A 148 -8.80 5.94 6.80
C VAL A 148 -8.27 7.03 5.86
N ASN A 149 -9.12 7.54 4.96
CA ASN A 149 -8.77 8.68 4.13
C ASN A 149 -9.17 9.99 4.84
N VAL A 150 -8.17 10.73 5.32
CA VAL A 150 -8.37 11.94 6.16
C VAL A 150 -8.17 13.25 5.40
N ALA A 151 -7.70 13.19 4.17
CA ALA A 151 -7.37 14.38 3.38
C ALA A 151 -7.60 14.17 1.88
N THR A 152 -7.93 15.24 1.19
CA THR A 152 -7.88 15.29 -0.29
C THR A 152 -7.47 16.69 -0.73
N THR A 153 -6.86 16.80 -1.92
CA THR A 153 -6.50 18.08 -2.51
C THR A 153 -7.71 19.03 -2.61
N ARG A 154 -8.93 18.47 -2.85
CA ARG A 154 -10.17 19.26 -2.95
C ARG A 154 -10.77 19.66 -1.61
N ALA A 155 -10.51 18.91 -0.54
CA ALA A 155 -11.10 19.14 0.78
C ALA A 155 -10.12 19.77 1.78
N GLY A 156 -8.82 19.66 1.54
CA GLY A 156 -7.79 19.92 2.55
C GLY A 156 -7.62 18.75 3.50
N ILE A 157 -7.19 19.00 4.73
CA ILE A 157 -6.86 17.99 5.72
C ILE A 157 -7.83 18.10 6.90
N ASN A 158 -8.50 17.01 7.25
CA ASN A 158 -9.34 16.90 8.45
C ASN A 158 -8.45 16.59 9.67
N MET A 159 -8.05 17.63 10.42
CA MET A 159 -7.14 17.50 11.55
C MET A 159 -7.76 16.78 12.75
N ASP A 160 -9.10 16.78 12.88
CA ASP A 160 -9.79 16.00 13.91
C ASP A 160 -9.69 14.51 13.61
N ALA A 161 -9.83 14.11 12.33
CA ALA A 161 -9.61 12.74 11.90
C ALA A 161 -8.13 12.33 12.01
N VAL A 162 -7.20 13.21 11.66
CA VAL A 162 -5.75 12.98 11.84
C VAL A 162 -5.42 12.68 13.30
N ARG A 163 -5.96 13.47 14.23
CA ARG A 163 -5.79 13.24 15.66
C ARG A 163 -6.38 11.89 16.09
N GLN A 164 -7.57 11.55 15.61
CA GLN A 164 -8.22 10.27 15.93
C GLN A 164 -7.39 9.09 15.40
N VAL A 165 -6.83 9.20 14.19
CA VAL A 165 -5.98 8.16 13.61
C VAL A 165 -4.70 7.95 14.43
N GLY A 166 -4.07 9.01 14.94
CA GLY A 166 -2.92 8.86 15.83
C GLY A 166 -3.25 8.08 17.10
N ILE A 167 -4.45 8.27 17.67
CA ILE A 167 -4.95 7.50 18.82
C ILE A 167 -5.19 6.03 18.40
N ILE A 168 -5.84 5.80 17.26
CA ILE A 168 -6.10 4.45 16.70
C ILE A 168 -4.80 3.67 16.56
N ILE A 169 -3.77 4.27 15.95
CA ILE A 169 -2.46 3.62 15.75
C ILE A 169 -1.83 3.28 17.10
N LYS A 170 -1.85 4.21 18.05
CA LYS A 170 -1.28 3.98 19.38
C LYS A 170 -1.99 2.84 20.12
N GLU A 171 -3.32 2.83 20.11
CA GLU A 171 -4.11 1.78 20.75
C GLU A 171 -3.94 0.42 20.04
N ALA A 172 -3.94 0.38 18.72
CA ALA A 172 -3.70 -0.84 17.95
C ALA A 172 -2.33 -1.46 18.24
N ALA A 173 -1.29 -0.63 18.37
CA ALA A 173 0.05 -1.07 18.74
C ALA A 173 0.07 -1.67 20.17
N GLU A 174 -0.59 -1.02 21.12
CA GLU A 174 -0.67 -1.49 22.50
C GLU A 174 -1.45 -2.81 22.63
N ARG A 175 -2.57 -2.96 21.91
CA ARG A 175 -3.37 -4.19 21.87
C ARG A 175 -2.60 -5.38 21.29
N THR A 176 -1.61 -5.14 20.43
CA THR A 176 -0.77 -6.18 19.80
C THR A 176 0.69 -6.10 20.24
N SER A 177 0.95 -5.62 21.44
CA SER A 177 2.30 -5.40 21.99
C SER A 177 3.14 -6.68 22.03
N SER A 178 2.54 -7.83 22.30
CA SER A 178 3.23 -9.14 22.28
C SER A 178 3.72 -9.56 20.89
N GLU A 179 3.19 -8.95 19.83
CA GLU A 179 3.52 -9.21 18.43
C GLU A 179 4.15 -7.98 17.77
N GLY A 180 4.80 -7.11 18.55
CA GLY A 180 5.52 -5.94 18.03
C GLY A 180 4.64 -4.85 17.43
N GLY A 181 3.34 -4.78 17.77
CA GLY A 181 2.42 -3.79 17.22
C GLY A 181 1.87 -4.17 15.83
N ILE A 182 1.80 -5.46 15.49
CA ILE A 182 1.47 -5.98 14.16
C ILE A 182 0.13 -5.46 13.60
N ALA A 183 -0.84 -5.09 14.43
CA ALA A 183 -2.09 -4.49 13.97
C ALA A 183 -1.86 -3.22 13.14
N CYS A 184 -0.80 -2.44 13.47
CA CYS A 184 -0.46 -1.23 12.72
C CYS A 184 0.08 -1.53 11.31
N ALA A 185 0.67 -2.72 11.07
CA ALA A 185 1.08 -3.14 9.73
C ALA A 185 -0.11 -3.38 8.78
N LYS A 186 -1.31 -3.59 9.33
CA LYS A 186 -2.56 -3.79 8.60
C LYS A 186 -3.41 -2.51 8.50
N PHE A 187 -2.88 -1.36 8.92
CA PHE A 187 -3.57 -0.08 8.95
C PHE A 187 -2.86 0.99 8.14
N VAL A 188 -3.60 1.73 7.32
CA VAL A 188 -3.05 2.80 6.45
C VAL A 188 -3.89 4.06 6.57
N CYS A 189 -3.25 5.21 6.81
CA CYS A 189 -3.88 6.53 6.72
C CYS A 189 -3.55 7.17 5.37
N PHE A 190 -4.55 7.71 4.67
CA PHE A 190 -4.39 8.26 3.33
C PHE A 190 -4.73 9.74 3.21
N ALA A 191 -4.03 10.40 2.26
CA ALA A 191 -4.54 11.52 1.48
C ALA A 191 -4.74 11.11 0.04
N ASN A 192 -5.81 11.59 -0.61
CA ASN A 192 -6.13 11.29 -2.01
C ASN A 192 -6.10 9.79 -2.31
N SER A 193 -6.71 8.96 -1.45
CA SER A 193 -6.75 7.51 -1.65
C SER A 193 -7.32 7.15 -3.03
N VAL A 194 -6.70 6.19 -3.70
CA VAL A 194 -7.22 5.61 -4.93
C VAL A 194 -8.19 4.48 -4.62
N GLU A 195 -9.20 4.34 -5.46
CA GLU A 195 -10.34 3.42 -5.23
C GLU A 195 -10.12 2.03 -5.84
N ASP A 196 -9.05 1.86 -6.61
CA ASP A 196 -8.72 0.67 -7.41
C ASP A 196 -7.36 0.04 -7.04
N ASN A 197 -6.77 0.42 -5.92
CA ASN A 197 -5.44 -0.01 -5.51
C ASN A 197 -5.37 -1.51 -5.15
N PRO A 198 -4.55 -2.32 -5.85
CA PRO A 198 -4.44 -3.75 -5.56
C PRO A 198 -3.35 -4.12 -4.52
N PHE A 199 -2.45 -3.19 -4.16
CA PHE A 199 -1.25 -3.50 -3.39
C PHE A 199 -1.37 -3.31 -1.88
N MET A 200 -1.80 -2.11 -1.46
CA MET A 200 -1.71 -1.69 -0.06
C MET A 200 -2.63 -2.51 0.84
N ALA A 201 -2.18 -2.73 2.08
CA ALA A 201 -3.00 -3.33 3.11
C ALA A 201 -4.32 -2.55 3.34
N GLY A 202 -4.30 -1.24 3.17
CA GLY A 202 -5.47 -0.37 3.30
C GLY A 202 -6.30 -0.18 2.04
N ALA A 203 -6.14 -1.01 1.01
CA ALA A 203 -6.94 -0.94 -0.22
C ALA A 203 -8.43 -1.16 0.06
N PHE A 204 -9.27 -0.54 -0.75
CA PHE A 204 -10.72 -0.72 -0.73
C PHE A 204 -11.30 -0.63 -2.14
N HIS A 205 -12.53 -1.10 -2.31
CA HIS A 205 -13.28 -1.00 -3.57
C HIS A 205 -14.19 0.22 -3.54
N GLY A 206 -13.94 1.18 -4.41
CA GLY A 206 -14.60 2.48 -4.40
C GLY A 206 -16.07 2.46 -4.85
N VAL A 207 -16.76 3.55 -4.56
CA VAL A 207 -18.20 3.69 -4.92
C VAL A 207 -18.45 3.85 -6.40
N GLY A 208 -17.47 4.32 -7.16
CA GLY A 208 -17.53 4.48 -8.61
C GLY A 208 -17.19 3.21 -9.38
N GLU A 209 -16.69 2.20 -8.71
CA GLU A 209 -16.27 0.94 -9.29
C GLU A 209 -17.44 0.00 -9.63
N PRO A 210 -17.25 -0.97 -10.56
CA PRO A 210 -18.29 -1.94 -10.90
C PRO A 210 -18.59 -2.90 -9.75
N GLU A 211 -19.60 -3.77 -9.92
CA GLU A 211 -20.01 -4.79 -8.93
C GLU A 211 -18.84 -5.67 -8.47
N ALA A 212 -18.03 -6.11 -9.42
CA ALA A 212 -16.81 -6.85 -9.18
C ALA A 212 -15.78 -6.57 -10.28
N VAL A 213 -14.50 -6.57 -9.95
CA VAL A 213 -13.40 -6.30 -10.89
C VAL A 213 -12.14 -7.06 -10.48
N ILE A 214 -11.33 -7.48 -11.45
CA ILE A 214 -9.99 -8.04 -11.19
C ILE A 214 -8.94 -6.97 -11.46
N ASN A 215 -8.23 -6.57 -10.42
CA ASN A 215 -7.08 -5.67 -10.47
C ASN A 215 -5.78 -6.45 -10.25
N VAL A 216 -4.71 -6.03 -10.89
CA VAL A 216 -3.40 -6.72 -10.79
C VAL A 216 -2.33 -5.75 -10.36
N GLY A 217 -1.52 -6.17 -9.40
CA GLY A 217 -0.31 -5.49 -9.00
C GLY A 217 0.93 -6.25 -9.47
N VAL A 218 1.80 -5.58 -10.21
CA VAL A 218 3.08 -6.14 -10.69
C VAL A 218 4.23 -5.46 -10.00
N SER A 219 5.26 -6.24 -9.68
CA SER A 219 6.48 -5.75 -9.07
C SER A 219 7.70 -6.36 -9.74
N GLY A 220 8.84 -5.71 -9.60
CA GLY A 220 10.10 -6.19 -10.14
C GLY A 220 11.28 -5.26 -9.81
N PRO A 221 11.49 -4.87 -8.52
CA PRO A 221 12.67 -4.10 -8.15
C PRO A 221 13.95 -4.84 -8.51
N GLY A 222 13.99 -6.17 -8.36
CA GLY A 222 15.13 -7.00 -8.73
C GLY A 222 15.50 -6.88 -10.21
N VAL A 223 14.52 -6.94 -11.11
CA VAL A 223 14.71 -6.77 -12.55
C VAL A 223 15.31 -5.40 -12.86
N VAL A 224 14.77 -4.35 -12.27
CA VAL A 224 15.28 -2.98 -12.49
C VAL A 224 16.66 -2.80 -11.88
N ASN A 225 16.90 -3.32 -10.66
CA ASN A 225 18.20 -3.28 -10.00
C ASN A 225 19.28 -3.97 -10.83
N TYR A 226 18.99 -5.17 -11.35
CA TYR A 226 19.91 -5.89 -12.23
C TYR A 226 20.28 -5.04 -13.45
N ALA A 227 19.30 -4.49 -14.13
CA ALA A 227 19.53 -3.68 -15.33
C ALA A 227 20.31 -2.40 -15.07
N VAL A 228 20.01 -1.69 -13.96
CA VAL A 228 20.73 -0.46 -13.59
C VAL A 228 22.21 -0.78 -13.29
N ARG A 229 22.50 -1.85 -12.57
CA ARG A 229 23.87 -2.30 -12.27
C ARG A 229 24.67 -2.65 -13.52
N HIS A 230 24.02 -3.19 -14.54
CA HIS A 230 24.68 -3.61 -15.79
C HIS A 230 24.69 -2.52 -16.86
N ALA A 231 24.02 -1.41 -16.65
CA ALA A 231 24.01 -0.29 -17.59
C ALA A 231 25.35 0.47 -17.69
N GLY A 232 26.21 0.29 -16.70
CA GLY A 232 27.51 0.95 -16.59
C GLY A 232 27.43 2.31 -15.87
N PRO A 233 28.50 2.67 -15.13
CA PRO A 233 28.50 3.86 -14.27
C PRO A 233 28.50 5.19 -15.02
N ASP A 234 28.94 5.20 -16.29
CA ASP A 234 29.06 6.41 -17.09
C ASP A 234 27.84 6.68 -18.00
N LEU A 235 26.80 5.82 -17.92
CA LEU A 235 25.59 6.00 -18.72
C LEU A 235 24.83 7.25 -18.30
N PRO A 236 24.52 8.20 -19.22
CA PRO A 236 23.74 9.38 -18.89
C PRO A 236 22.36 9.05 -18.31
N LEU A 237 21.87 9.85 -17.33
CA LEU A 237 20.62 9.58 -16.63
C LEU A 237 19.39 9.47 -17.53
N GLN A 238 19.33 10.20 -18.65
CA GLN A 238 18.25 10.09 -19.61
C GLN A 238 18.24 8.71 -20.31
N GLU A 239 19.40 8.13 -20.58
CA GLU A 239 19.52 6.80 -21.19
C GLU A 239 19.17 5.71 -20.17
N LEU A 240 19.59 5.90 -18.91
CA LEU A 240 19.19 5.03 -17.80
C LEU A 240 17.66 5.03 -17.59
N ALA A 241 17.02 6.20 -17.66
CA ALA A 241 15.57 6.32 -17.60
C ALA A 241 14.86 5.56 -18.75
N GLU A 242 15.43 5.58 -19.96
CA GLU A 242 14.90 4.81 -21.09
C GLU A 242 15.00 3.29 -20.88
N ILE A 243 16.09 2.80 -20.26
CA ILE A 243 16.22 1.39 -19.88
C ILE A 243 15.13 1.00 -18.89
N ILE A 244 14.96 1.78 -17.80
CA ILE A 244 13.95 1.54 -16.77
C ILE A 244 12.54 1.55 -17.40
N LYS A 245 12.24 2.52 -18.25
CA LYS A 245 10.95 2.63 -18.94
C LYS A 245 10.65 1.40 -19.79
N LYS A 246 11.63 0.90 -20.57
CA LYS A 246 11.47 -0.31 -21.41
C LYS A 246 11.22 -1.56 -20.57
N LEU A 247 11.90 -1.72 -19.43
CA LEU A 247 11.66 -2.82 -18.51
C LEU A 247 10.27 -2.74 -17.89
N SER A 248 9.89 -1.56 -17.42
CA SER A 248 8.57 -1.29 -16.84
C SER A 248 7.44 -1.61 -17.83
N PHE A 249 7.63 -1.33 -19.11
CA PHE A 249 6.73 -1.76 -20.17
C PHE A 249 6.58 -3.30 -20.21
N LYS A 250 7.70 -4.05 -20.19
CA LYS A 250 7.66 -5.51 -20.22
C LYS A 250 7.00 -6.11 -18.99
N LEU A 251 7.34 -5.60 -17.81
CA LEU A 251 6.73 -6.00 -16.54
C LEU A 251 5.21 -5.83 -16.56
N SER A 252 4.74 -4.66 -17.02
CA SER A 252 3.31 -4.38 -17.14
C SER A 252 2.60 -5.36 -18.09
N ARG A 253 3.22 -5.67 -19.23
CA ARG A 253 2.62 -6.63 -20.19
C ARG A 253 2.49 -8.03 -19.62
N ALA A 254 3.46 -8.49 -18.83
CA ALA A 254 3.39 -9.79 -18.16
C ALA A 254 2.24 -9.83 -17.12
N GLY A 255 2.10 -8.79 -16.31
CA GLY A 255 1.00 -8.70 -15.35
C GLY A 255 -0.37 -8.58 -16.00
N GLU A 256 -0.48 -7.80 -17.09
CA GLU A 256 -1.73 -7.69 -17.83
C GLU A 256 -2.18 -9.03 -18.40
N LEU A 257 -1.24 -9.86 -18.87
CA LEU A 257 -1.54 -11.20 -19.36
C LEU A 257 -2.20 -12.05 -18.26
N VAL A 258 -1.60 -12.10 -17.06
CA VAL A 258 -2.13 -12.84 -15.93
C VAL A 258 -3.50 -12.29 -15.51
N GLY A 259 -3.64 -10.97 -15.39
CA GLY A 259 -4.88 -10.35 -14.94
C GLY A 259 -6.05 -10.55 -15.89
N ARG A 260 -5.83 -10.40 -17.19
CA ARG A 260 -6.89 -10.62 -18.20
C ARG A 260 -7.31 -12.08 -18.25
N GLU A 261 -6.38 -13.01 -18.10
CA GLU A 261 -6.71 -14.43 -18.06
C GLU A 261 -7.48 -14.80 -16.79
N ALA A 262 -7.11 -14.24 -15.63
CA ALA A 262 -7.87 -14.40 -14.39
C ALA A 262 -9.29 -13.86 -14.53
N ALA A 263 -9.44 -12.64 -15.06
CA ALA A 263 -10.73 -12.02 -15.34
C ALA A 263 -11.61 -12.90 -16.24
N ARG A 264 -11.04 -13.41 -17.34
CA ARG A 264 -11.74 -14.28 -18.29
C ARG A 264 -12.22 -15.58 -17.65
N ARG A 265 -11.36 -16.28 -16.87
CA ARG A 265 -11.71 -17.57 -16.24
C ARG A 265 -12.73 -17.41 -15.11
N LEU A 266 -12.67 -16.30 -14.39
CA LEU A 266 -13.61 -15.99 -13.31
C LEU A 266 -14.93 -15.40 -13.84
N GLY A 267 -14.96 -14.90 -15.08
CA GLY A 267 -16.14 -14.21 -15.64
C GLY A 267 -16.37 -12.84 -15.01
N ILE A 268 -15.28 -12.18 -14.53
CA ILE A 268 -15.28 -10.88 -13.86
C ILE A 268 -14.54 -9.90 -14.76
N PRO A 269 -14.99 -8.64 -14.95
CA PRO A 269 -14.27 -7.64 -15.76
C PRO A 269 -12.82 -7.44 -15.25
N PHE A 270 -11.91 -7.22 -16.20
CA PHE A 270 -10.57 -6.73 -15.88
C PHE A 270 -10.62 -5.22 -15.63
N GLY A 271 -10.07 -4.78 -14.51
CA GLY A 271 -9.98 -3.39 -14.11
C GLY A 271 -8.64 -2.78 -14.52
N ILE A 272 -7.71 -2.70 -13.57
CA ILE A 272 -6.43 -2.03 -13.80
C ILE A 272 -5.23 -2.93 -13.54
N ILE A 273 -4.10 -2.48 -14.09
CA ILE A 273 -2.78 -2.92 -13.72
C ILE A 273 -2.05 -1.80 -13.00
N ASP A 274 -1.52 -2.12 -11.84
CA ASP A 274 -0.65 -1.27 -11.06
C ASP A 274 0.79 -1.80 -11.18
N LEU A 275 1.67 -1.02 -11.79
CA LEU A 275 3.10 -1.31 -11.81
C LEU A 275 3.79 -0.52 -10.71
N SER A 276 3.98 -1.17 -9.58
CA SER A 276 4.69 -0.59 -8.45
C SER A 276 5.92 -1.42 -8.12
N LEU A 277 7.09 -0.76 -8.10
CA LEU A 277 8.29 -1.39 -7.58
C LEU A 277 8.13 -1.55 -6.06
N ALA A 278 7.44 -2.59 -5.66
CA ALA A 278 7.20 -2.96 -4.27
C ALA A 278 8.26 -4.00 -3.86
N PRO A 279 9.27 -3.63 -3.06
CA PRO A 279 10.36 -4.51 -2.69
C PRO A 279 9.91 -5.67 -1.81
N THR A 280 10.83 -6.62 -1.62
CA THR A 280 10.73 -7.68 -0.60
C THR A 280 11.98 -7.68 0.26
N PRO A 281 11.96 -8.33 1.44
CA PRO A 281 13.15 -8.49 2.27
C PRO A 281 14.27 -9.32 1.62
N VAL A 282 14.03 -9.88 0.44
CA VAL A 282 15.02 -10.67 -0.29
C VAL A 282 16.15 -9.79 -0.84
N PRO A 283 17.42 -10.12 -0.60
CA PRO A 283 18.54 -9.35 -1.15
C PRO A 283 18.47 -9.19 -2.67
N GLY A 284 18.63 -7.96 -3.14
CA GLY A 284 18.56 -7.62 -4.58
C GLY A 284 17.18 -7.18 -5.06
N ASP A 285 16.10 -7.54 -4.38
CA ASP A 285 14.74 -7.06 -4.66
C ASP A 285 14.43 -5.80 -3.83
N SER A 286 15.15 -4.71 -4.09
CA SER A 286 15.20 -3.51 -3.25
C SER A 286 15.22 -2.24 -4.08
N VAL A 287 14.33 -1.29 -3.74
CA VAL A 287 14.31 0.06 -4.32
C VAL A 287 15.52 0.87 -3.84
N ALA A 288 15.95 0.69 -2.59
CA ALA A 288 17.17 1.32 -2.10
C ALA A 288 18.39 0.88 -2.90
N ASN A 289 18.50 -0.41 -3.22
CA ASN A 289 19.61 -0.92 -4.03
C ASN A 289 19.57 -0.40 -5.49
N ILE A 290 18.39 -0.14 -6.07
CA ILE A 290 18.28 0.54 -7.37
C ILE A 290 18.90 1.93 -7.28
N ILE A 291 18.54 2.70 -6.23
CA ILE A 291 19.08 4.05 -6.01
C ILE A 291 20.60 3.99 -5.82
N GLU A 292 21.11 3.08 -5.01
CA GLU A 292 22.55 2.89 -4.81
C GLU A 292 23.27 2.54 -6.11
N ALA A 293 22.67 1.67 -6.93
CA ALA A 293 23.22 1.31 -8.24
C ALA A 293 23.29 2.49 -9.24
N MET A 294 22.54 3.56 -9.00
CA MET A 294 22.65 4.82 -9.78
C MET A 294 23.89 5.65 -9.40
N GLY A 295 24.74 5.18 -8.48
CA GLY A 295 26.02 5.83 -8.10
C GLY A 295 26.02 6.46 -6.71
N PHE A 296 25.09 6.08 -5.82
CA PHE A 296 25.11 6.51 -4.42
C PHE A 296 25.75 5.46 -3.52
N GLU A 297 26.53 5.92 -2.53
CA GLU A 297 27.12 5.02 -1.55
C GLU A 297 26.04 4.36 -0.66
N ARG A 298 25.01 5.14 -0.29
CA ARG A 298 23.85 4.66 0.48
C ARG A 298 22.57 5.39 0.08
N ALA A 299 21.46 4.66 0.13
CA ALA A 299 20.13 5.23 0.06
C ALA A 299 19.90 6.20 1.23
N GLY A 300 19.29 7.36 0.98
CA GLY A 300 19.16 8.43 1.98
C GLY A 300 20.16 9.58 1.80
N THR A 301 21.29 9.36 1.11
CA THR A 301 22.27 10.40 0.80
C THR A 301 21.65 11.58 0.00
N HIS A 302 22.25 12.76 0.06
CA HIS A 302 21.83 13.89 -0.77
C HIS A 302 21.84 13.54 -2.26
N GLY A 303 20.80 13.92 -3.00
CA GLY A 303 20.58 13.55 -4.40
C GLY A 303 19.64 12.35 -4.59
N THR A 304 19.46 11.50 -3.60
CA THR A 304 18.60 10.31 -3.73
C THR A 304 17.11 10.63 -3.93
N THR A 305 16.63 11.80 -3.51
CA THR A 305 15.28 12.28 -3.87
C THR A 305 15.15 12.52 -5.38
N ALA A 306 16.16 13.06 -6.04
CA ALA A 306 16.16 13.24 -7.49
C ALA A 306 16.23 11.88 -8.23
N ALA A 307 17.04 10.94 -7.73
CA ALA A 307 17.10 9.58 -8.26
C ALA A 307 15.75 8.86 -8.14
N LEU A 308 15.08 8.97 -7.01
CA LEU A 308 13.74 8.41 -6.79
C LEU A 308 12.68 9.03 -7.71
N ALA A 309 12.77 10.35 -7.96
CA ALA A 309 11.90 11.03 -8.90
C ALA A 309 12.08 10.48 -10.34
N LEU A 310 13.33 10.33 -10.79
CA LEU A 310 13.64 9.70 -12.08
C LEU A 310 13.09 8.29 -12.17
N LEU A 311 13.31 7.48 -11.13
CA LEU A 311 12.84 6.09 -11.08
C LEU A 311 11.32 6.03 -11.18
N THR A 312 10.60 6.77 -10.33
CA THR A 312 9.13 6.78 -10.30
C THR A 312 8.53 7.24 -11.64
N ASP A 313 9.08 8.29 -12.25
CA ASP A 313 8.61 8.80 -13.54
C ASP A 313 8.86 7.81 -14.68
N ALA A 314 10.04 7.21 -14.73
CA ALA A 314 10.38 6.20 -15.74
C ALA A 314 9.48 4.96 -15.65
N VAL A 315 9.19 4.49 -14.43
CA VAL A 315 8.25 3.38 -14.17
C VAL A 315 6.84 3.72 -14.65
N LYS A 316 6.32 4.89 -14.27
CA LYS A 316 4.98 5.34 -14.71
C LYS A 316 4.86 5.46 -16.22
N LYS A 317 5.87 6.01 -16.88
CA LYS A 317 5.92 6.13 -18.35
C LYS A 317 5.92 4.76 -19.02
N GLY A 318 6.67 3.80 -18.50
CA GLY A 318 6.70 2.42 -19.01
C GLY A 318 5.35 1.73 -18.87
N GLY A 319 4.72 1.81 -17.71
CA GLY A 319 3.38 1.28 -17.45
C GLY A 319 2.33 1.88 -18.38
N ALA A 320 2.26 3.21 -18.46
CA ALA A 320 1.28 3.92 -19.31
C ALA A 320 1.44 3.60 -20.81
N MET A 321 2.64 3.28 -21.28
CA MET A 321 2.87 2.84 -22.65
C MET A 321 2.48 1.37 -22.88
N ALA A 322 2.44 0.55 -21.84
CA ALA A 322 2.19 -0.89 -21.95
C ALA A 322 0.70 -1.23 -22.00
N SER A 323 -0.15 -0.48 -21.30
CA SER A 323 -1.57 -0.79 -21.15
C SER A 323 -2.41 0.47 -21.11
N GLY A 324 -3.61 0.40 -21.68
CA GLY A 324 -4.66 1.42 -21.51
C GLY A 324 -5.41 1.30 -20.18
N SER A 325 -5.11 0.28 -19.38
CA SER A 325 -5.78 -0.01 -18.10
C SER A 325 -4.84 0.21 -16.91
N VAL A 326 -3.97 1.23 -16.97
CA VAL A 326 -3.08 1.57 -15.85
C VAL A 326 -3.85 2.33 -14.77
N GLY A 327 -3.68 1.94 -13.52
CA GLY A 327 -4.32 2.55 -12.35
C GLY A 327 -3.52 2.32 -11.07
N GLY A 328 -4.21 2.41 -9.95
CA GLY A 328 -3.62 2.20 -8.63
C GLY A 328 -2.60 3.28 -8.26
N MET A 329 -1.49 2.86 -7.67
CA MET A 329 -0.43 3.75 -7.17
C MET A 329 0.91 3.52 -7.87
N SER A 330 0.89 3.21 -9.16
CA SER A 330 2.09 2.89 -9.96
C SER A 330 3.30 3.79 -9.68
N GLY A 331 4.51 3.22 -9.61
CA GLY A 331 5.77 3.91 -9.34
C GLY A 331 6.68 3.16 -8.37
N ALA A 332 7.51 3.86 -7.62
CA ALA A 332 8.41 3.26 -6.64
C ALA A 332 7.82 3.35 -5.22
N PHE A 333 7.75 2.20 -4.54
CA PHE A 333 7.38 2.07 -3.13
C PHE A 333 8.63 2.14 -2.25
N ILE A 334 8.46 2.66 -1.03
CA ILE A 334 9.57 2.84 -0.08
C ILE A 334 9.26 2.26 1.31
N PRO A 335 8.73 1.03 1.43
CA PRO A 335 8.45 0.41 2.72
C PRO A 335 9.77 0.04 3.41
N VAL A 336 10.00 0.56 4.62
CA VAL A 336 11.31 0.37 5.29
C VAL A 336 11.51 -1.08 5.69
N SER A 337 10.51 -1.77 6.26
CA SER A 337 10.69 -3.15 6.73
C SER A 337 10.71 -4.20 5.61
N GLU A 338 10.16 -3.86 4.45
CA GLU A 338 10.01 -4.78 3.32
C GLU A 338 11.17 -4.67 2.31
N ASP A 339 12.19 -3.82 2.58
CA ASP A 339 13.31 -3.53 1.66
C ASP A 339 14.65 -3.71 2.38
N ALA A 340 15.42 -4.72 1.99
CA ALA A 340 16.71 -5.01 2.63
C ALA A 340 17.71 -3.83 2.58
N GLY A 341 17.69 -3.05 1.51
CA GLY A 341 18.53 -1.85 1.39
C GLY A 341 18.04 -0.69 2.27
N MET A 342 16.71 -0.49 2.40
CA MET A 342 16.14 0.51 3.32
C MET A 342 16.46 0.16 4.78
N ILE A 343 16.30 -1.11 5.17
CA ILE A 343 16.67 -1.60 6.50
C ILE A 343 18.13 -1.25 6.80
N ALA A 344 19.04 -1.61 5.90
CA ALA A 344 20.47 -1.34 6.07
C ALA A 344 20.78 0.17 6.13
N ALA A 345 20.18 0.98 5.27
CA ALA A 345 20.35 2.42 5.24
C ALA A 345 19.85 3.10 6.54
N ALA A 346 18.70 2.65 7.06
CA ALA A 346 18.14 3.15 8.31
C ALA A 346 18.99 2.74 9.52
N GLN A 347 19.49 1.51 9.58
CA GLN A 347 20.42 1.04 10.63
C GLN A 347 21.72 1.85 10.68
N LEU A 348 22.23 2.25 9.51
CA LEU A 348 23.44 3.08 9.41
C LEU A 348 23.17 4.58 9.68
N GLY A 349 21.91 4.98 9.88
CA GLY A 349 21.54 6.38 10.04
C GLY A 349 21.62 7.21 8.74
N ALA A 350 21.82 6.59 7.59
CA ALA A 350 21.81 7.27 6.29
C ALA A 350 20.38 7.63 5.84
N LEU A 351 19.40 6.85 6.25
CA LEU A 351 17.98 7.07 5.99
C LEU A 351 17.27 7.46 7.29
N SER A 352 16.79 8.68 7.39
CA SER A 352 16.01 9.21 8.52
C SER A 352 14.55 9.36 8.15
N LEU A 353 13.68 9.58 9.15
CA LEU A 353 12.26 9.86 8.94
C LEU A 353 12.05 11.12 8.08
N ASP A 354 12.78 12.22 8.37
CA ASP A 354 12.73 13.47 7.59
C ASP A 354 13.12 13.21 6.12
N LYS A 355 14.06 12.28 5.89
CA LYS A 355 14.45 11.91 4.53
C LYS A 355 13.37 11.10 3.82
N LEU A 356 12.71 10.21 4.53
CA LEU A 356 11.54 9.49 4.00
C LEU A 356 10.42 10.46 3.64
N GLU A 357 10.10 11.43 4.50
CA GLU A 357 9.12 12.48 4.21
C GLU A 357 9.49 13.25 2.92
N ALA A 358 10.75 13.65 2.76
CA ALA A 358 11.19 14.27 1.51
C ALA A 358 11.01 13.35 0.28
N TRP A 359 11.24 12.07 0.42
CA TRP A 359 11.06 11.08 -0.64
C TRP A 359 9.59 10.87 -1.00
N THR A 360 8.68 11.05 -0.06
CA THR A 360 7.24 10.89 -0.31
C THR A 360 6.68 11.94 -1.25
N SER A 361 7.37 13.05 -1.45
CA SER A 361 7.00 14.02 -2.48
C SER A 361 7.13 13.47 -3.91
N VAL A 362 7.97 12.46 -4.12
CA VAL A 362 8.30 11.89 -5.45
C VAL A 362 8.09 10.39 -5.58
N CYS A 363 7.89 9.65 -4.48
CA CYS A 363 7.52 8.23 -4.52
C CYS A 363 6.05 8.05 -4.91
N SER A 364 5.58 6.81 -5.00
CA SER A 364 4.19 6.52 -5.37
C SER A 364 3.24 6.36 -4.18
N VAL A 365 3.74 6.18 -2.97
CA VAL A 365 2.92 5.85 -1.80
C VAL A 365 3.03 6.90 -0.70
N GLY A 366 4.10 6.90 0.09
CA GLY A 366 4.24 7.69 1.30
C GLY A 366 5.18 7.03 2.29
N ILE A 367 5.09 7.39 3.57
CA ILE A 367 5.77 6.70 4.67
C ILE A 367 5.14 5.31 4.84
N ASP A 368 5.94 4.28 4.66
CA ASP A 368 5.43 2.92 4.66
C ASP A 368 6.27 1.97 5.50
N MET A 369 5.62 1.16 6.34
CA MET A 369 6.22 0.15 7.20
C MET A 369 7.39 0.71 8.04
N VAL A 370 7.21 1.88 8.64
CA VAL A 370 8.20 2.55 9.48
C VAL A 370 7.92 2.22 10.95
N ALA A 371 8.89 1.57 11.61
CA ALA A 371 8.84 1.31 13.04
C ALA A 371 9.43 2.48 13.83
N VAL A 372 8.74 2.88 14.89
CA VAL A 372 9.16 3.96 15.82
C VAL A 372 9.08 3.48 17.27
N PRO A 373 9.74 4.16 18.23
CA PRO A 373 9.65 3.77 19.64
C PRO A 373 8.19 3.69 20.11
N GLY A 374 7.88 2.65 20.90
CA GLY A 374 6.56 2.49 21.49
C GLY A 374 6.16 3.63 22.43
N SER A 375 7.12 4.38 22.94
CA SER A 375 6.90 5.61 23.74
C SER A 375 6.43 6.82 22.92
N THR A 376 6.47 6.76 21.58
CA THR A 376 6.01 7.84 20.70
C THR A 376 4.54 8.16 20.98
N SER A 377 4.24 9.43 21.27
CA SER A 377 2.87 9.85 21.62
C SER A 377 1.94 9.85 20.42
N ALA A 378 0.64 9.71 20.68
CA ALA A 378 -0.39 9.80 19.65
C ALA A 378 -0.35 11.16 18.91
N GLU A 379 0.00 12.25 19.60
CA GLU A 379 0.15 13.56 19.00
C GLU A 379 1.35 13.64 18.03
N THR A 380 2.48 13.00 18.37
CA THR A 380 3.63 12.94 17.47
C THR A 380 3.30 12.11 16.23
N ILE A 381 2.64 10.96 16.40
CA ILE A 381 2.15 10.15 15.26
C ILE A 381 1.18 10.98 14.39
N SER A 382 0.26 11.71 15.01
CA SER A 382 -0.68 12.59 14.30
C SER A 382 0.05 13.70 13.54
N ALA A 383 1.16 14.22 14.07
CA ALA A 383 1.95 15.25 13.39
C ALA A 383 2.67 14.70 12.15
N ILE A 384 3.26 13.51 12.24
CA ILE A 384 3.85 12.81 11.09
C ILE A 384 2.79 12.56 10.00
N ILE A 385 1.58 12.12 10.41
CA ILE A 385 0.46 11.97 9.49
C ILE A 385 0.09 13.31 8.85
N ALA A 386 0.03 14.40 9.62
CA ALA A 386 -0.32 15.72 9.09
C ALA A 386 0.68 16.21 8.03
N ASP A 387 1.97 15.97 8.22
CA ASP A 387 3.02 16.33 7.27
C ASP A 387 2.88 15.54 5.96
N GLU A 388 2.65 14.23 6.04
CA GLU A 388 2.39 13.40 4.86
C GLU A 388 1.10 13.81 4.12
N MET A 389 0.03 14.11 4.86
CA MET A 389 -1.22 14.60 4.25
C MET A 389 -0.99 15.94 3.55
N ALA A 390 -0.16 16.82 4.13
CA ALA A 390 0.20 18.10 3.49
C ALA A 390 0.98 17.89 2.19
N ILE A 391 1.95 16.98 2.16
CA ILE A 391 2.67 16.61 0.94
C ILE A 391 1.70 16.10 -0.14
N GLY A 392 0.80 15.18 0.21
CA GLY A 392 -0.19 14.64 -0.71
C GLY A 392 -1.15 15.69 -1.26
N VAL A 393 -1.71 16.51 -0.37
CA VAL A 393 -2.69 17.55 -0.72
C VAL A 393 -2.06 18.62 -1.60
N MET A 394 -0.87 19.10 -1.26
CA MET A 394 -0.18 20.16 -2.01
C MET A 394 0.33 19.70 -3.38
N ASN A 395 0.77 18.45 -3.51
CA ASN A 395 1.27 17.89 -4.76
C ASN A 395 0.20 17.20 -5.60
N ASN A 396 -1.05 17.18 -5.16
CA ASN A 396 -2.17 16.47 -5.81
C ASN A 396 -1.83 15.00 -6.12
N LYS A 397 -1.25 14.32 -5.15
CA LYS A 397 -0.86 12.91 -5.24
C LYS A 397 -1.41 12.13 -4.05
N THR A 398 -1.54 10.82 -4.20
CA THR A 398 -1.80 9.92 -3.07
C THR A 398 -0.57 9.91 -2.17
N THR A 399 -0.79 10.09 -0.87
CA THR A 399 0.18 9.76 0.17
C THR A 399 -0.46 8.86 1.21
N ALA A 400 0.34 8.01 1.81
CA ALA A 400 -0.08 7.04 2.82
C ALA A 400 0.87 7.08 4.01
N VAL A 401 0.36 6.74 5.19
CA VAL A 401 1.16 6.52 6.39
C VAL A 401 0.81 5.15 6.97
N ARG A 402 1.82 4.27 7.02
CA ARG A 402 1.82 3.00 7.74
C ARG A 402 3.00 3.01 8.69
N ILE A 403 2.74 3.51 9.92
CA ILE A 403 3.71 3.68 10.99
C ILE A 403 3.38 2.74 12.15
N ILE A 404 4.39 2.16 12.75
CA ILE A 404 4.26 1.10 13.75
C ILE A 404 5.00 1.52 15.01
N PRO A 405 4.32 2.08 16.04
CA PRO A 405 4.91 2.23 17.36
C PRO A 405 5.13 0.85 17.96
N VAL A 406 6.37 0.51 18.33
CA VAL A 406 6.70 -0.83 18.84
C VAL A 406 6.84 -0.79 20.35
N PRO A 407 5.85 -1.29 21.12
CA PRO A 407 5.88 -1.21 22.57
C PRO A 407 7.11 -1.88 23.17
N GLY A 408 7.79 -1.19 24.10
CA GLY A 408 8.97 -1.71 24.80
C GLY A 408 10.26 -1.76 23.97
N ARG A 409 10.29 -1.13 22.78
CA ARG A 409 11.47 -1.04 21.93
C ARG A 409 11.94 0.40 21.80
N GLU A 410 13.27 0.55 21.70
CA GLU A 410 13.97 1.83 21.60
C GLU A 410 14.68 1.99 20.24
N VAL A 411 15.08 3.22 19.93
CA VAL A 411 15.76 3.56 18.68
C VAL A 411 16.99 2.66 18.44
N GLY A 412 17.08 2.12 17.22
CA GLY A 412 18.18 1.24 16.77
C GLY A 412 17.94 -0.25 17.01
N GLU A 413 16.97 -0.64 17.83
CA GLU A 413 16.57 -2.04 17.96
C GLU A 413 15.84 -2.50 16.68
N LEU A 414 15.76 -3.83 16.50
CA LEU A 414 15.01 -4.45 15.40
C LEU A 414 13.70 -5.05 15.90
N VAL A 415 12.66 -4.93 15.08
CA VAL A 415 11.41 -5.68 15.23
C VAL A 415 11.20 -6.55 14.00
N GLU A 416 10.76 -7.79 14.22
CA GLU A 416 10.43 -8.73 13.15
C GLU A 416 8.91 -8.87 13.02
N PHE A 417 8.41 -8.67 11.80
CA PHE A 417 6.99 -8.86 11.45
C PHE A 417 6.77 -10.18 10.71
N GLY A 418 7.83 -10.76 10.16
CA GLY A 418 7.82 -12.02 9.44
C GLY A 418 7.28 -11.96 8.01
N GLY A 419 7.53 -13.02 7.24
CA GLY A 419 7.05 -13.16 5.86
C GLY A 419 7.46 -11.98 4.96
N LEU A 420 6.52 -11.49 4.17
CA LEU A 420 6.74 -10.33 3.28
C LEU A 420 6.80 -8.99 4.03
N LEU A 421 6.33 -8.91 5.27
CA LEU A 421 6.40 -7.69 6.07
C LEU A 421 7.80 -7.42 6.62
N GLY A 422 8.67 -8.43 6.62
CA GLY A 422 10.08 -8.34 6.92
C GLY A 422 10.41 -7.95 8.36
N SER A 423 11.43 -7.10 8.50
CA SER A 423 11.91 -6.57 9.79
C SER A 423 12.23 -5.09 9.67
N ALA A 424 12.05 -4.32 10.73
CA ALA A 424 12.34 -2.89 10.72
C ALA A 424 13.28 -2.48 11.86
N PRO A 425 14.26 -1.61 11.59
CA PRO A 425 14.94 -0.89 12.67
C PRO A 425 13.99 0.17 13.24
N ILE A 426 14.01 0.33 14.57
CA ILE A 426 13.26 1.40 15.24
C ILE A 426 13.90 2.74 14.89
N MET A 427 13.20 3.57 14.14
CA MET A 427 13.70 4.87 13.69
C MET A 427 13.43 5.97 14.70
N ALA A 428 14.36 6.92 14.81
CA ALA A 428 14.18 8.07 15.68
C ALA A 428 13.06 8.99 15.19
N VAL A 429 12.28 9.53 16.12
CA VAL A 429 11.32 10.61 15.89
C VAL A 429 11.79 11.88 16.56
N ASN A 430 11.33 13.05 16.10
CA ASN A 430 11.64 14.33 16.72
C ASN A 430 11.11 14.35 18.17
N GLN A 431 11.98 14.77 19.10
CA GLN A 431 11.65 14.77 20.52
C GLN A 431 10.83 15.97 21.00
N PHE A 432 10.71 17.02 20.17
CA PHE A 432 9.90 18.19 20.51
C PHE A 432 8.43 17.95 20.24
N SER A 433 7.59 18.41 21.18
CA SER A 433 6.15 18.12 21.16
C SER A 433 5.39 18.95 20.13
N SER A 434 4.60 18.28 19.29
CA SER A 434 3.61 18.87 18.39
C SER A 434 2.20 18.93 18.98
N ALA A 435 2.01 18.53 20.24
CA ALA A 435 0.69 18.39 20.87
C ALA A 435 -0.15 19.67 20.82
N GLY A 436 0.47 20.85 20.95
CA GLY A 436 -0.22 22.13 20.85
C GLY A 436 -0.86 22.38 19.48
N PHE A 437 -0.19 21.99 18.42
CA PHE A 437 -0.68 22.09 17.04
C PHE A 437 -1.82 21.09 16.80
N ILE A 438 -1.62 19.83 17.15
CA ILE A 438 -2.60 18.75 16.93
C ILE A 438 -3.90 19.01 17.72
N ARG A 439 -3.82 19.55 18.95
CA ARG A 439 -5.01 19.89 19.75
C ARG A 439 -5.87 21.00 19.17
N ARG A 440 -5.36 21.81 18.22
CA ARG A 440 -6.19 22.81 17.54
C ARG A 440 -7.32 22.17 16.75
N GLY A 441 -7.10 20.97 16.20
CA GLY A 441 -8.12 20.25 15.42
C GLY A 441 -8.64 21.02 14.22
N GLY A 442 -9.89 20.77 13.85
CA GLY A 442 -10.55 21.43 12.73
C GLY A 442 -10.00 20.99 11.37
N ARG A 443 -9.77 21.94 10.48
CA ARG A 443 -9.33 21.62 9.10
C ARG A 443 -8.21 22.55 8.65
N ILE A 444 -7.21 21.98 7.96
CA ILE A 444 -6.33 22.76 7.08
C ILE A 444 -7.06 22.90 5.74
N PRO A 445 -7.37 24.13 5.30
CA PRO A 445 -8.13 24.36 4.06
C PRO A 445 -7.45 23.78 2.83
N ALA A 446 -8.24 23.47 1.81
CA ALA A 446 -7.73 23.08 0.51
C ALA A 446 -6.81 24.16 -0.10
N PRO A 447 -5.72 23.76 -0.76
CA PRO A 447 -4.81 24.71 -1.39
C PRO A 447 -5.51 25.44 -2.55
N ILE A 448 -5.13 26.68 -2.80
CA ILE A 448 -5.80 27.54 -3.81
C ILE A 448 -5.80 26.93 -5.23
N HIS A 449 -4.78 26.17 -5.59
CA HIS A 449 -4.69 25.52 -6.89
C HIS A 449 -5.69 24.36 -7.06
N SER A 450 -6.36 23.92 -5.99
CA SER A 450 -7.43 22.92 -6.05
C SER A 450 -8.78 23.50 -6.52
N LEU A 451 -8.91 24.83 -6.49
CA LEU A 451 -10.09 25.56 -6.94
C LEU A 451 -10.12 25.61 -8.48
N ARG A 452 -10.29 24.45 -9.10
CA ARG A 452 -10.51 24.33 -10.55
C ARG A 452 -11.99 24.00 -10.78
N ASN A 453 -12.62 24.87 -11.50
CA ASN A 453 -14.00 24.66 -11.96
C ASN A 453 -13.99 23.81 -13.24
#